data_9ce5b455b52d70b636d6206d6b152d37
#
_entry.id   9ce5b455b52d70b636d6206d6b152d37
#
_cell.length_a   1.000
_cell.length_b   1.000
_cell.length_c   1.000
_cell.angle_alpha   90.00
_cell.angle_beta   90.00
_cell.angle_gamma   90.00
#
_symmetry.space_group_name_H-M   'P 1'
#
loop_
_entity.id
_entity.type
_entity.pdbx_description
1 polymer ?
#
loop_
_entity_poly.entity_id
_entity_poly.type
_entity_poly.pdbx_seq_one_letter_code
_entity_poly.pdbx_strand_id
1 'polypeptide(L)'
;MHANDAYTFGLFRDCGFAVLLHRFPYYQELLARANAEKTLSFTEIEETQCPTNHTVIGGLLAQSWWLPEEISTAILLHHDYAILHRDDSTLLPPATRGLIAIAQLAEHIFQHHTGLSKTQEWFKSSEVCMQFLEIREDQLLGLYEEGAPILAKYD
;
A
#
# COMPACT_ATOMS: atom_id res chain seq x y z
N MET A 1 7.60 8.62 -12.93
CA MET A 1 7.23 7.24 -12.56
C MET A 1 6.79 6.52 -13.82
N HIS A 2 7.29 5.34 -14.09
CA HIS A 2 6.89 4.51 -15.24
C HIS A 2 5.80 3.51 -14.82
N ALA A 3 4.93 3.12 -15.76
CA ALA A 3 3.88 2.13 -15.49
C ALA A 3 4.45 0.78 -15.00
N ASN A 4 5.64 0.40 -15.50
CA ASN A 4 6.33 -0.81 -15.05
C ASN A 4 6.74 -0.75 -13.57
N ASP A 5 7.09 0.43 -13.05
CA ASP A 5 7.45 0.59 -11.63
C ASP A 5 6.21 0.40 -10.76
N ALA A 6 5.07 0.97 -11.17
CA ALA A 6 3.80 0.81 -10.45
C ALA A 6 3.34 -0.65 -10.46
N TYR A 7 3.47 -1.35 -11.61
CA TYR A 7 3.19 -2.79 -11.72
C TYR A 7 4.09 -3.60 -10.78
N THR A 8 5.41 -3.36 -10.83
CA THR A 8 6.39 -4.09 -10.00
C THR A 8 6.12 -3.83 -8.52
N PHE A 9 5.89 -2.57 -8.14
CA PHE A 9 5.55 -2.22 -6.76
C PHE A 9 4.26 -2.93 -6.31
N GLY A 10 3.18 -2.86 -7.08
CA GLY A 10 1.91 -3.51 -6.77
C GLY A 10 2.03 -5.03 -6.60
N LEU A 11 2.90 -5.68 -7.38
CA LEU A 11 3.15 -7.12 -7.30
C LEU A 11 3.92 -7.51 -6.04
N PHE A 12 4.87 -6.69 -5.59
CA PHE A 12 5.79 -7.05 -4.51
C PHE A 12 5.55 -6.34 -3.19
N ARG A 13 4.68 -5.30 -3.13
CA ARG A 13 4.52 -4.48 -1.92
C ARG A 13 4.22 -5.29 -0.66
N ASP A 14 3.43 -6.37 -0.81
CA ASP A 14 2.98 -7.22 0.29
C ASP A 14 3.75 -8.56 0.37
N CYS A 15 4.87 -8.71 -0.35
CA CYS A 15 5.62 -9.97 -0.41
C CYS A 15 6.13 -10.44 0.98
N GLY A 16 6.31 -9.52 1.92
CA GLY A 16 6.69 -9.85 3.29
C GLY A 16 5.65 -10.69 4.04
N PHE A 17 4.36 -10.59 3.69
CA PHE A 17 3.30 -11.42 4.29
C PHE A 17 3.57 -12.91 4.12
N ALA A 18 4.07 -13.35 2.97
CA ALA A 18 4.36 -14.76 2.72
C ALA A 18 5.36 -15.34 3.72
N VAL A 19 6.39 -14.57 4.09
CA VAL A 19 7.39 -14.98 5.07
C VAL A 19 6.79 -15.01 6.47
N LEU A 20 6.04 -13.98 6.86
CA LEU A 20 5.46 -13.87 8.19
C LEU A 20 4.38 -14.92 8.43
N LEU A 21 3.52 -15.19 7.45
CA LEU A 21 2.52 -16.27 7.48
C LEU A 21 3.17 -17.65 7.63
N HIS A 22 4.31 -17.88 6.96
CA HIS A 22 5.05 -19.12 7.10
C HIS A 22 5.73 -19.24 8.47
N ARG A 23 6.23 -18.13 9.01
CA ARG A 23 7.04 -18.12 10.24
C ARG A 23 6.23 -18.11 11.52
N PHE A 24 5.06 -17.45 11.52
CA PHE A 24 4.24 -17.22 12.69
C PHE A 24 2.82 -17.76 12.50
N PRO A 25 2.46 -18.88 13.16
CA PRO A 25 1.14 -19.52 12.97
C PRO A 25 -0.05 -18.62 13.30
N TYR A 26 0.11 -17.65 14.19
CA TYR A 26 -0.92 -16.70 14.61
C TYR A 26 -1.04 -15.47 13.71
N TYR A 27 -0.20 -15.36 12.69
CA TYR A 27 -0.10 -14.14 11.90
C TYR A 27 -1.36 -13.86 11.08
N GLN A 28 -2.11 -14.89 10.70
CA GLN A 28 -3.39 -14.72 10.00
C GLN A 28 -4.42 -13.96 10.86
N GLU A 29 -4.48 -14.24 12.17
CA GLU A 29 -5.36 -13.52 13.10
C GLU A 29 -4.90 -12.07 13.29
N LEU A 30 -3.60 -11.86 13.30
CA LEU A 30 -2.97 -10.55 13.39
C LEU A 30 -3.29 -9.69 12.15
N LEU A 31 -3.23 -10.26 10.94
CA LEU A 31 -3.67 -9.60 9.70
C LEU A 31 -5.14 -9.18 9.74
N ALA A 32 -6.01 -10.06 10.22
CA ALA A 32 -7.44 -9.74 10.34
C ALA A 32 -7.67 -8.52 11.27
N ARG A 33 -6.91 -8.44 12.37
CA ARG A 33 -6.94 -7.29 13.29
C ARG A 33 -6.40 -6.02 12.63
N ALA A 34 -5.27 -6.10 11.95
CA ALA A 34 -4.67 -4.97 11.25
C ALA A 34 -5.59 -4.41 10.17
N ASN A 35 -6.25 -5.30 9.39
CA ASN A 35 -7.22 -4.91 8.37
C ASN A 35 -8.47 -4.18 8.95
N ALA A 36 -8.86 -4.49 10.17
CA ALA A 36 -10.02 -3.89 10.84
C ALA A 36 -9.66 -2.61 11.62
N GLU A 37 -8.39 -2.33 11.84
CA GLU A 37 -7.91 -1.23 12.66
C GLU A 37 -8.06 0.12 11.93
N LYS A 38 -8.53 1.15 12.64
CA LYS A 38 -8.82 2.48 12.08
C LYS A 38 -7.87 3.58 12.55
N THR A 39 -7.16 3.37 13.63
CA THR A 39 -6.36 4.41 14.30
C THR A 39 -4.87 4.18 14.22
N LEU A 40 -4.44 2.97 14.52
CA LEU A 40 -3.04 2.58 14.42
C LEU A 40 -2.69 2.18 12.98
N SER A 41 -1.45 2.37 12.58
CA SER A 41 -0.97 1.89 11.29
C SER A 41 -1.00 0.35 11.26
N PHE A 42 -1.02 -0.20 10.07
CA PHE A 42 -0.97 -1.64 9.88
C PHE A 42 0.26 -2.25 10.54
N THR A 43 1.42 -1.62 10.35
CA THR A 43 2.70 -2.07 10.90
C THR A 43 2.75 -1.98 12.42
N GLU A 44 2.15 -0.96 13.04
CA GLU A 44 2.05 -0.89 14.50
C GLU A 44 1.27 -2.08 15.08
N ILE A 45 0.20 -2.52 14.42
CA ILE A 45 -0.55 -3.72 14.86
C ILE A 45 0.31 -4.97 14.74
N GLU A 46 1.05 -5.14 13.64
CA GLU A 46 1.96 -6.28 13.48
C GLU A 46 3.01 -6.33 14.59
N GLU A 47 3.61 -5.19 14.91
CA GLU A 47 4.67 -5.06 15.93
C GLU A 47 4.18 -5.31 17.36
N THR A 48 2.85 -5.34 17.59
CA THR A 48 2.33 -5.76 18.91
C THR A 48 2.65 -7.21 19.24
N GLN A 49 2.87 -8.08 18.26
CA GLN A 49 3.07 -9.52 18.43
C GLN A 49 4.24 -10.09 17.65
N CYS A 50 4.72 -9.38 16.63
CA CYS A 50 5.88 -9.77 15.84
C CYS A 50 7.06 -8.86 16.13
N PRO A 51 8.30 -9.37 16.11
CA PRO A 51 9.51 -8.54 16.28
C PRO A 51 9.84 -7.69 15.04
N THR A 52 9.04 -7.78 14.00
CA THR A 52 9.15 -7.09 12.71
C THR A 52 7.79 -7.05 12.04
N ASN A 53 7.68 -6.35 10.92
CA ASN A 53 6.46 -6.23 10.12
C ASN A 53 6.71 -6.62 8.65
N HIS A 54 5.63 -6.74 7.86
CA HIS A 54 5.73 -7.19 6.46
C HIS A 54 6.47 -6.18 5.57
N THR A 55 6.42 -4.89 5.86
CA THR A 55 7.08 -3.87 5.03
C THR A 55 8.60 -3.95 5.16
N VAL A 56 9.10 -4.21 6.38
CA VAL A 56 10.54 -4.42 6.64
C VAL A 56 11.01 -5.69 5.92
N ILE A 57 10.30 -6.80 6.08
CA ILE A 57 10.65 -8.06 5.41
C ILE A 57 10.55 -7.91 3.88
N GLY A 58 9.48 -7.27 3.39
CA GLY A 58 9.29 -7.00 1.97
C GLY A 58 10.41 -6.14 1.37
N GLY A 59 10.81 -5.09 2.08
CA GLY A 59 11.92 -4.22 1.68
C GLY A 59 13.25 -4.98 1.58
N LEU A 60 13.54 -5.85 2.56
CA LEU A 60 14.74 -6.71 2.53
C LEU A 60 14.69 -7.71 1.37
N LEU A 61 13.54 -8.33 1.10
CA LEU A 61 13.36 -9.21 -0.06
C LEU A 61 13.58 -8.46 -1.37
N ALA A 62 12.95 -7.28 -1.53
CA ALA A 62 13.09 -6.45 -2.71
C ALA A 62 14.55 -6.08 -2.99
N GLN A 63 15.30 -5.70 -1.96
CA GLN A 63 16.73 -5.43 -2.07
C GLN A 63 17.52 -6.69 -2.47
N SER A 64 17.19 -7.85 -1.89
CA SER A 64 17.85 -9.12 -2.22
C SER A 64 17.60 -9.56 -3.66
N TRP A 65 16.47 -9.16 -4.24
CA TRP A 65 16.09 -9.43 -5.63
C TRP A 65 16.55 -8.33 -6.60
N TRP A 66 17.33 -7.37 -6.12
CA TRP A 66 17.88 -6.28 -6.93
C TRP A 66 16.80 -5.39 -7.58
N LEU A 67 15.64 -5.24 -6.90
CA LEU A 67 14.64 -4.27 -7.35
C LEU A 67 15.21 -2.84 -7.21
N PRO A 68 14.78 -1.89 -8.06
CA PRO A 68 15.17 -0.49 -7.94
C PRO A 68 14.97 0.07 -6.54
N GLU A 69 15.86 0.96 -6.12
CA GLU A 69 15.84 1.55 -4.77
C GLU A 69 14.50 2.25 -4.47
N GLU A 70 13.94 2.94 -5.45
CA GLU A 70 12.64 3.62 -5.32
C GLU A 70 11.50 2.64 -5.00
N ILE A 71 11.52 1.45 -5.61
CA ILE A 71 10.53 0.40 -5.38
C ILE A 71 10.76 -0.25 -4.01
N SER A 72 12.00 -0.61 -3.68
CA SER A 72 12.34 -1.22 -2.38
C SER A 72 11.99 -0.28 -1.21
N THR A 73 12.24 1.02 -1.38
CA THR A 73 11.89 2.06 -0.41
C THR A 73 10.37 2.25 -0.32
N ALA A 74 9.66 2.22 -1.46
CA ALA A 74 8.20 2.27 -1.45
C ALA A 74 7.60 1.06 -0.72
N ILE A 75 8.14 -0.15 -0.91
CA ILE A 75 7.72 -1.36 -0.18
C ILE A 75 7.94 -1.19 1.34
N LEU A 76 9.09 -0.64 1.74
CA LEU A 76 9.39 -0.42 3.16
C LEU A 76 8.45 0.58 3.82
N LEU A 77 7.96 1.58 3.09
CA LEU A 77 7.27 2.75 3.67
C LEU A 77 5.78 2.84 3.32
N HIS A 78 5.18 1.84 2.67
CA HIS A 78 3.84 2.00 2.09
C HIS A 78 2.69 2.12 3.11
N HIS A 79 2.93 1.90 4.39
CA HIS A 79 2.02 2.20 5.49
C HIS A 79 2.39 3.46 6.29
N ASP A 80 3.49 4.14 5.95
CA ASP A 80 3.85 5.46 6.52
C ASP A 80 3.27 6.60 5.68
N TYR A 81 1.98 6.87 5.84
CA TYR A 81 1.30 7.91 5.07
C TYR A 81 1.76 9.33 5.40
N ALA A 82 2.45 9.54 6.52
CA ALA A 82 3.01 10.84 6.87
C ALA A 82 4.06 11.33 5.87
N ILE A 83 4.69 10.41 5.13
CA ILE A 83 5.66 10.77 4.07
C ILE A 83 5.02 11.54 2.91
N LEU A 84 3.70 11.39 2.71
CA LEU A 84 2.98 12.08 1.64
C LEU A 84 2.76 13.57 1.96
N HIS A 85 2.74 13.97 3.24
CA HIS A 85 2.64 15.38 3.66
C HIS A 85 3.94 16.17 3.55
N ARG A 86 5.10 15.50 3.42
CA ARG A 86 6.39 16.16 3.50
C ARG A 86 6.70 16.90 2.20
N ASP A 87 6.86 18.22 2.29
CA ASP A 87 7.34 19.07 1.19
C ASP A 87 8.82 18.83 0.85
N ASP A 88 9.55 18.17 1.76
CA ASP A 88 10.97 17.93 1.60
C ASP A 88 11.24 16.75 0.65
N SER A 89 11.34 17.07 -0.64
CA SER A 89 11.70 16.12 -1.70
C SER A 89 13.15 15.60 -1.59
N THR A 90 13.95 16.14 -0.66
CA THR A 90 15.36 15.71 -0.48
C THR A 90 15.46 14.37 0.26
N LEU A 91 14.46 14.00 1.05
CA LEU A 91 14.45 12.76 1.84
C LEU A 91 13.93 11.55 1.05
N LEU A 92 12.93 11.76 0.19
CA LEU A 92 12.33 10.67 -0.61
C LEU A 92 12.01 11.17 -2.03
N PRO A 93 12.42 10.43 -3.06
CA PRO A 93 12.08 10.77 -4.44
C PRO A 93 10.55 10.89 -4.63
N PRO A 94 10.06 11.87 -5.42
CA PRO A 94 8.62 11.98 -5.73
C PRO A 94 8.04 10.70 -6.35
N ALA A 95 8.85 9.94 -7.09
CA ALA A 95 8.44 8.66 -7.67
C ALA A 95 8.07 7.63 -6.60
N THR A 96 8.85 7.51 -5.52
CA THR A 96 8.57 6.60 -4.39
C THR A 96 7.25 6.95 -3.71
N ARG A 97 7.03 8.23 -3.41
CA ARG A 97 5.77 8.71 -2.81
C ARG A 97 4.58 8.49 -3.75
N GLY A 98 4.77 8.74 -5.04
CA GLY A 98 3.76 8.49 -6.07
C GLY A 98 3.34 7.03 -6.17
N LEU A 99 4.28 6.07 -6.05
CA LEU A 99 3.98 4.64 -6.02
C LEU A 99 3.04 4.29 -4.87
N ILE A 100 3.33 4.80 -3.66
CA ILE A 100 2.53 4.54 -2.46
C ILE A 100 1.12 5.13 -2.62
N ALA A 101 1.00 6.40 -3.00
CA ALA A 101 -0.28 7.07 -3.12
C ALA A 101 -1.17 6.43 -4.20
N ILE A 102 -0.60 6.08 -5.36
CA ILE A 102 -1.35 5.43 -6.45
C ILE A 102 -1.79 4.02 -6.06
N ALA A 103 -0.96 3.26 -5.35
CA ALA A 103 -1.35 1.92 -4.92
C ALA A 103 -2.49 1.94 -3.90
N GLN A 104 -2.49 2.90 -2.97
CA GLN A 104 -3.61 3.08 -2.03
C GLN A 104 -4.91 3.44 -2.75
N LEU A 105 -4.84 4.33 -3.73
CA LEU A 105 -5.99 4.68 -4.56
C LEU A 105 -6.49 3.48 -5.37
N ALA A 106 -5.58 2.74 -6.02
CA ALA A 106 -5.92 1.57 -6.83
C ALA A 106 -6.55 0.45 -5.99
N GLU A 107 -6.02 0.19 -4.80
CA GLU A 107 -6.59 -0.76 -3.85
C GLU A 107 -8.00 -0.34 -3.41
N HIS A 108 -8.19 0.93 -3.10
CA HIS A 108 -9.51 1.46 -2.74
C HIS A 108 -10.53 1.30 -3.88
N ILE A 109 -10.15 1.61 -5.12
CA ILE A 109 -11.01 1.40 -6.30
C ILE A 109 -11.34 -0.09 -6.46
N PHE A 110 -10.36 -0.97 -6.30
CA PHE A 110 -10.55 -2.42 -6.36
C PHE A 110 -11.54 -2.89 -5.28
N GLN A 111 -11.35 -2.48 -4.03
CA GLN A 111 -12.24 -2.81 -2.91
C GLN A 111 -13.66 -2.30 -3.11
N HIS A 112 -13.79 -1.09 -3.69
CA HIS A 112 -15.09 -0.49 -3.98
C HIS A 112 -15.90 -1.34 -4.98
N HIS A 113 -15.25 -1.83 -6.03
CA HIS A 113 -15.92 -2.61 -7.08
C HIS A 113 -16.16 -4.07 -6.71
N THR A 114 -15.18 -4.73 -6.14
CA THR A 114 -15.23 -6.17 -5.91
C THR A 114 -15.79 -6.54 -4.54
N GLY A 115 -15.73 -5.63 -3.59
CA GLY A 115 -16.05 -5.91 -2.18
C GLY A 115 -15.04 -6.86 -1.51
N LEU A 116 -13.94 -7.21 -2.19
CA LEU A 116 -12.88 -8.06 -1.69
C LEU A 116 -11.78 -7.25 -0.98
N SER A 117 -10.91 -7.95 -0.24
CA SER A 117 -9.72 -7.36 0.42
C SER A 117 -10.00 -6.13 1.28
N LYS A 118 -11.13 -6.12 2.00
CA LYS A 118 -11.55 -4.95 2.79
C LYS A 118 -10.56 -4.67 3.92
N THR A 119 -9.92 -3.50 3.83
CA THR A 119 -9.06 -2.94 4.86
C THR A 119 -9.56 -1.57 5.29
N GLN A 120 -9.01 -1.02 6.37
CA GLN A 120 -9.27 0.36 6.80
C GLN A 120 -8.17 1.34 6.34
N GLU A 121 -7.30 0.92 5.44
CA GLU A 121 -6.15 1.72 5.00
C GLU A 121 -6.58 2.99 4.27
N TRP A 122 -7.58 2.91 3.40
CA TRP A 122 -8.12 4.11 2.74
C TRP A 122 -8.73 5.10 3.73
N PHE A 123 -9.39 4.62 4.79
CA PHE A 123 -9.92 5.50 5.83
C PHE A 123 -8.80 6.31 6.52
N LYS A 124 -7.61 5.72 6.67
CA LYS A 124 -6.44 6.35 7.29
C LYS A 124 -5.65 7.26 6.32
N SER A 125 -5.67 6.97 5.03
CA SER A 125 -4.79 7.56 4.03
C SER A 125 -5.47 8.45 3.00
N SER A 126 -6.81 8.42 2.88
CA SER A 126 -7.56 9.06 1.79
C SER A 126 -7.24 10.54 1.62
N GLU A 127 -7.28 11.30 2.72
CA GLU A 127 -7.07 12.76 2.67
C GLU A 127 -5.68 13.09 2.11
N VAL A 128 -4.63 12.47 2.67
CA VAL A 128 -3.25 12.75 2.26
C VAL A 128 -2.93 12.19 0.87
N CYS A 129 -3.50 11.04 0.51
CA CYS A 129 -3.33 10.48 -0.84
C CYS A 129 -4.00 11.36 -1.89
N MET A 130 -5.23 11.81 -1.67
CA MET A 130 -5.95 12.69 -2.59
C MET A 130 -5.25 14.04 -2.72
N GLN A 131 -4.78 14.62 -1.61
CA GLN A 131 -4.01 15.85 -1.62
C GLN A 131 -2.71 15.70 -2.41
N PHE A 132 -1.95 14.63 -2.17
CA PHE A 132 -0.68 14.36 -2.85
C PHE A 132 -0.87 14.15 -4.37
N LEU A 133 -1.94 13.44 -4.76
CA LEU A 133 -2.27 13.15 -6.17
C LEU A 133 -3.03 14.30 -6.85
N GLU A 134 -3.36 15.37 -6.11
CA GLU A 134 -4.16 16.50 -6.60
C GLU A 134 -5.54 16.05 -7.15
N ILE A 135 -6.14 15.04 -6.52
CA ILE A 135 -7.43 14.47 -6.92
C ILE A 135 -8.54 15.02 -6.03
N ARG A 136 -9.62 15.52 -6.65
CA ARG A 136 -10.84 15.92 -5.95
C ARG A 136 -11.86 14.79 -5.90
N GLU A 137 -12.85 14.89 -5.03
CA GLU A 137 -13.92 13.89 -4.86
C GLU A 137 -14.68 13.59 -6.17
N ASP A 138 -14.95 14.62 -6.97
CA ASP A 138 -15.61 14.44 -8.27
C ASP A 138 -14.78 13.63 -9.25
N GLN A 139 -13.45 13.78 -9.21
CA GLN A 139 -12.52 13.00 -10.01
C GLN A 139 -12.38 11.55 -9.49
N LEU A 140 -12.43 11.35 -8.17
CA LEU A 140 -12.45 10.01 -7.59
C LEU A 140 -13.69 9.22 -8.06
N LEU A 141 -14.86 9.86 -8.12
CA LEU A 141 -16.07 9.21 -8.67
C LEU A 141 -15.89 8.81 -10.13
N GLY A 142 -15.25 9.67 -10.95
CA GLY A 142 -14.90 9.31 -12.33
C GLY A 142 -13.96 8.10 -12.43
N LEU A 143 -12.98 8.00 -11.52
CA LEU A 143 -12.08 6.85 -11.49
C LEU A 143 -12.78 5.54 -11.12
N TYR A 144 -13.83 5.57 -10.30
CA TYR A 144 -14.67 4.38 -10.08
C TYR A 144 -15.36 3.93 -11.38
N GLU A 145 -15.93 4.86 -12.13
CA GLU A 145 -16.60 4.55 -13.40
C GLU A 145 -15.62 3.99 -14.45
N GLU A 146 -14.42 4.57 -14.54
CA GLU A 146 -13.35 4.12 -15.44
C GLU A 146 -12.76 2.77 -15.04
N GLY A 147 -12.67 2.50 -13.73
CA GLY A 147 -12.16 1.24 -13.17
C GLY A 147 -13.09 0.05 -13.39
N ALA A 148 -14.40 0.28 -13.37
CA ALA A 148 -15.41 -0.79 -13.51
C ALA A 148 -15.19 -1.74 -14.70
N PRO A 149 -15.05 -1.25 -15.96
CA PRO A 149 -14.86 -2.11 -17.12
C PRO A 149 -13.49 -2.81 -17.16
N ILE A 150 -12.51 -2.29 -16.43
CA ILE A 150 -11.18 -2.92 -16.29
C ILE A 150 -11.28 -4.10 -15.35
N LEU A 151 -11.92 -3.90 -14.19
CA LEU A 151 -12.04 -4.91 -13.13
C LEU A 151 -13.02 -6.02 -13.49
N ALA A 152 -14.10 -5.72 -14.21
CA ALA A 152 -15.07 -6.71 -14.70
C ALA A 152 -14.47 -7.80 -15.64
N LYS A 153 -13.23 -7.66 -16.05
CA LYS A 153 -12.52 -8.69 -16.83
C LYS A 153 -11.90 -9.79 -15.95
N TYR A 154 -11.89 -9.57 -14.63
CA TYR A 154 -11.26 -10.46 -13.67
C TYR A 154 -12.29 -11.12 -12.71
N ASP A 155 -13.58 -10.82 -12.88
CA ASP A 155 -14.71 -11.52 -12.27
C ASP A 155 -15.02 -12.81 -13.07
#